data_c496f73217ad56dfe474c737e642e7cd
#
_entry.id   c496f73217ad56dfe474c737e642e7cd
#
_cell.length_a   1.000
_cell.length_b   1.000
_cell.length_c   1.000
_cell.angle_alpha   90.00
_cell.angle_beta   90.00
_cell.angle_gamma   90.00
#
_symmetry.space_group_name_H-M   'P 1'
#
loop_
_entity.id
_entity.type
_entity.pdbx_description
1 polymer ?
#
loop_
_entity_poly.entity_id
_entity_poly.type
_entity_poly.pdbx_seq_one_letter_code
_entity_poly.pdbx_strand_id
1 'polypeptide(L)'
;LAYTNERTHEAIRANLHRAPLFNGLIEGTGPRYCPSIEDKIVRFPNKERHQLFLEPEGWETGEVYVQGANTSLPEDVQEELLRSIPALARAEIVRVGYAIEYDYVSPGQITAWLETKRVSGLFLAGQINGTSGYEEAAAQGLLAGINAALALRGQPPLILERSQAYIGVMLDDLVTREILEPYRLLTSRAEHRLLLRQDNADERLASIGYRLGLVSEELYRQTLHKYERAAREEDRLKGLWLNPSIEFNRRLSEMGVEPLSKSMTASSLLCRQEMDYRTLLGLIGEGCETGADGEQVETRIRYQAYIRKQEVQVDRARRLERLAIPNDLDYDLVTGLRNEAREKLSRFRPATVGMASRINGVTPADVAVLCIALEKRRRLGVDGNGTPGSSTGVEHHPHSHPNPLPKRDATDGLTLPLGQRECARERVHGGEGS
;
A
#
# COMPACT_ATOMS: atom_id res chain seq x y z
N LEU A 1 25.51 -3.66 -18.56
CA LEU A 1 25.77 -2.36 -17.96
C LEU A 1 26.58 -1.48 -18.90
N ALA A 2 26.21 -0.19 -19.05
CA ALA A 2 26.98 0.85 -19.69
C ALA A 2 27.10 2.06 -18.75
N TYR A 3 27.86 3.04 -19.12
CA TYR A 3 28.07 4.24 -18.33
C TYR A 3 28.16 5.46 -19.22
N THR A 4 27.64 6.59 -18.76
CA THR A 4 27.95 7.91 -19.31
C THR A 4 29.42 8.25 -19.07
N ASN A 5 29.93 9.23 -19.78
CA ASN A 5 31.30 9.74 -19.66
C ASN A 5 31.30 11.26 -19.78
N GLU A 6 32.49 11.89 -19.70
CA GLU A 6 32.58 13.36 -19.73
C GLU A 6 32.02 13.95 -21.03
N ARG A 7 32.27 13.32 -22.21
CA ARG A 7 31.69 13.77 -23.48
C ARG A 7 30.16 13.76 -23.47
N THR A 8 29.58 12.68 -22.86
CA THR A 8 28.12 12.59 -22.64
C THR A 8 27.64 13.76 -21.78
N HIS A 9 28.36 14.04 -20.68
CA HIS A 9 27.99 15.12 -19.76
C HIS A 9 28.15 16.50 -20.38
N GLU A 10 29.19 16.73 -21.20
CA GLU A 10 29.39 17.98 -21.93
C GLU A 10 28.27 18.23 -22.94
N ALA A 11 27.92 17.22 -23.76
CA ALA A 11 26.81 17.31 -24.69
C ALA A 11 25.49 17.71 -24.00
N ILE A 12 25.19 17.10 -22.85
CA ILE A 12 24.00 17.41 -22.07
C ILE A 12 24.08 18.83 -21.50
N ARG A 13 25.19 19.19 -20.83
CA ARG A 13 25.35 20.51 -20.21
C ARG A 13 25.22 21.66 -21.22
N ALA A 14 25.79 21.48 -22.43
CA ALA A 14 25.71 22.46 -23.48
C ALA A 14 24.27 22.70 -24.00
N ASN A 15 23.39 21.69 -23.84
CA ASN A 15 22.03 21.69 -24.38
C ASN A 15 20.94 21.76 -23.30
N LEU A 16 21.25 21.99 -22.01
CA LEU A 16 20.25 22.10 -20.96
C LEU A 16 19.17 23.14 -21.24
N HIS A 17 19.53 24.27 -21.86
CA HIS A 17 18.58 25.31 -22.26
C HIS A 17 17.54 24.86 -23.29
N ARG A 18 17.76 23.72 -23.97
CA ARG A 18 16.85 23.11 -24.94
C ARG A 18 15.96 22.05 -24.29
N ALA A 19 16.26 21.59 -23.09
CA ALA A 19 15.49 20.58 -22.39
C ALA A 19 14.19 21.17 -21.81
N PRO A 20 13.02 20.58 -22.06
CA PRO A 20 11.73 21.06 -21.54
C PRO A 20 11.70 21.26 -20.02
N LEU A 21 12.43 20.45 -19.25
CA LEU A 21 12.54 20.58 -17.81
C LEU A 21 13.25 21.86 -17.34
N PHE A 22 14.13 22.44 -18.18
CA PHE A 22 14.96 23.59 -17.83
C PHE A 22 14.63 24.87 -18.63
N ASN A 23 13.83 24.76 -19.68
CA ASN A 23 13.45 25.91 -20.50
C ASN A 23 12.08 26.53 -20.14
N GLY A 24 11.41 25.98 -19.11
CA GLY A 24 10.12 26.49 -18.60
C GLY A 24 8.90 25.94 -19.35
N LEU A 25 9.05 24.98 -20.26
CA LEU A 25 7.91 24.30 -20.89
C LEU A 25 7.21 23.36 -19.91
N ILE A 26 7.96 22.72 -19.02
CA ILE A 26 7.44 21.87 -17.96
C ILE A 26 7.44 22.66 -16.66
N GLU A 27 6.24 22.87 -16.09
CA GLU A 27 6.07 23.55 -14.80
C GLU A 27 5.88 22.56 -13.65
N GLY A 28 5.53 21.30 -13.97
CA GLY A 28 5.27 20.24 -12.97
C GLY A 28 6.54 19.75 -12.28
N THR A 29 6.38 19.21 -11.08
CA THR A 29 7.45 18.52 -10.36
C THR A 29 7.65 17.12 -10.92
N GLY A 30 8.83 16.83 -11.44
CA GLY A 30 9.19 15.52 -11.98
C GLY A 30 9.12 14.40 -10.93
N PRO A 31 8.97 13.13 -11.35
CA PRO A 31 8.91 12.00 -10.43
C PRO A 31 10.24 11.83 -9.69
N ARG A 32 10.17 11.72 -8.36
CA ARG A 32 11.33 11.66 -7.46
C ARG A 32 12.29 10.50 -7.76
N TYR A 33 11.76 9.39 -8.25
CA TYR A 33 12.50 8.13 -8.42
C TYR A 33 12.85 7.78 -9.86
N CYS A 34 12.52 8.64 -10.82
CA CYS A 34 12.88 8.47 -12.21
C CYS A 34 13.39 9.78 -12.81
N PRO A 35 14.50 10.36 -12.29
CA PRO A 35 15.07 11.58 -12.82
C PRO A 35 15.63 11.30 -14.21
N SER A 36 15.44 12.25 -15.14
CA SER A 36 16.08 12.22 -16.45
C SER A 36 17.61 12.27 -16.33
N ILE A 37 18.33 11.91 -17.38
CA ILE A 37 19.80 11.95 -17.33
C ILE A 37 20.31 13.37 -17.16
N GLU A 38 19.67 14.36 -17.76
CA GLU A 38 19.98 15.78 -17.61
C GLU A 38 19.78 16.23 -16.16
N ASP A 39 18.72 15.81 -15.49
CA ASP A 39 18.46 16.09 -14.08
C ASP A 39 19.53 15.45 -13.17
N LYS A 40 19.95 14.23 -13.45
CA LYS A 40 21.05 13.57 -12.72
C LYS A 40 22.36 14.33 -12.82
N ILE A 41 22.69 14.82 -14.02
CA ILE A 41 23.94 15.58 -14.26
C ILE A 41 23.91 16.92 -13.54
N VAL A 42 22.76 17.58 -13.49
CA VAL A 42 22.59 18.85 -12.76
C VAL A 42 22.67 18.64 -11.27
N ARG A 43 21.99 17.62 -10.73
CA ARG A 43 21.97 17.33 -9.29
C ARG A 43 23.29 16.75 -8.76
N PHE A 44 24.03 16.05 -9.60
CA PHE A 44 25.27 15.39 -9.22
C PHE A 44 26.44 15.78 -10.13
N PRO A 45 26.80 17.09 -10.17
CA PRO A 45 27.76 17.62 -11.14
C PRO A 45 29.18 17.05 -11.03
N ASN A 46 29.55 16.57 -9.84
CA ASN A 46 30.87 16.00 -9.54
C ASN A 46 30.96 14.50 -9.82
N LYS A 47 29.91 13.88 -10.33
CA LYS A 47 29.91 12.46 -10.64
C LYS A 47 30.50 12.24 -12.02
N GLU A 48 31.61 11.48 -12.12
CA GLU A 48 32.33 11.24 -13.37
C GLU A 48 31.49 10.42 -14.38
N ARG A 49 30.57 9.58 -13.91
CA ARG A 49 29.72 8.72 -14.74
C ARG A 49 28.43 8.34 -14.03
N HIS A 50 27.37 8.14 -14.83
CA HIS A 50 26.11 7.55 -14.40
C HIS A 50 25.92 6.18 -15.03
N GLN A 51 25.39 5.24 -14.25
CA GLN A 51 25.12 3.87 -14.68
C GLN A 51 23.89 3.82 -15.57
N LEU A 52 23.99 3.03 -16.65
CA LEU A 52 22.91 2.72 -17.57
C LEU A 52 22.75 1.21 -17.66
N PHE A 53 21.51 0.74 -17.73
CA PHE A 53 21.19 -0.66 -17.97
C PHE A 53 20.75 -0.80 -19.42
N LEU A 54 21.29 -1.77 -20.12
CA LEU A 54 20.88 -2.16 -21.46
C LEU A 54 20.01 -3.40 -21.33
N GLU A 55 18.72 -3.23 -21.50
CA GLU A 55 17.71 -4.25 -21.23
C GLU A 55 17.04 -4.67 -22.56
N PRO A 56 17.25 -5.92 -23.02
CA PRO A 56 16.54 -6.42 -24.21
C PRO A 56 15.02 -6.37 -24.01
N GLU A 57 14.30 -5.81 -24.97
CA GLU A 57 12.83 -5.70 -24.93
C GLU A 57 12.11 -7.04 -25.12
N GLY A 58 12.79 -8.04 -25.66
CA GLY A 58 12.22 -9.37 -25.85
C GLY A 58 13.22 -10.35 -26.48
N TRP A 59 12.79 -11.62 -26.59
CA TRP A 59 13.61 -12.70 -27.13
C TRP A 59 13.77 -12.68 -28.65
N GLU A 60 12.79 -12.12 -29.35
CA GLU A 60 12.71 -12.13 -30.82
C GLU A 60 12.95 -10.75 -31.44
N THR A 61 13.34 -9.76 -30.66
CA THR A 61 13.64 -8.40 -31.12
C THR A 61 15.08 -8.02 -30.83
N GLY A 62 15.68 -7.19 -31.70
CA GLY A 62 16.96 -6.55 -31.44
C GLY A 62 16.86 -5.23 -30.67
N GLU A 63 15.65 -4.85 -30.25
CA GLU A 63 15.42 -3.63 -29.49
C GLU A 63 15.94 -3.73 -28.07
N VAL A 64 16.63 -2.68 -27.62
CA VAL A 64 17.21 -2.58 -26.29
C VAL A 64 16.75 -1.28 -25.65
N TYR A 65 16.10 -1.41 -24.50
CA TYR A 65 15.78 -0.26 -23.67
C TYR A 65 17.03 0.21 -22.91
N VAL A 66 17.31 1.52 -22.99
CA VAL A 66 18.47 2.12 -22.31
C VAL A 66 17.99 2.76 -21.01
N GLN A 67 17.78 1.92 -19.99
CA GLN A 67 17.33 2.38 -18.68
C GLN A 67 18.38 3.29 -18.03
N GLY A 68 17.93 4.41 -17.53
CA GLY A 68 18.77 5.40 -16.86
C GLY A 68 19.26 6.53 -17.78
N ALA A 69 19.03 6.41 -19.11
CA ALA A 69 19.25 7.47 -20.09
C ALA A 69 17.94 8.19 -20.48
N ASN A 70 16.90 8.10 -19.65
CA ASN A 70 15.65 8.83 -19.88
C ASN A 70 15.94 10.33 -20.05
N THR A 71 15.48 10.92 -21.14
CA THR A 71 15.78 12.31 -21.48
C THR A 71 14.65 12.95 -22.26
N SER A 72 14.53 14.26 -22.13
CA SER A 72 13.65 15.11 -22.91
C SER A 72 14.41 16.06 -23.85
N LEU A 73 15.72 15.90 -23.94
CA LEU A 73 16.54 16.68 -24.85
C LEU A 73 16.11 16.42 -26.32
N PRO A 74 16.34 17.37 -27.24
CA PRO A 74 16.06 17.17 -28.66
C PRO A 74 16.79 15.96 -29.25
N GLU A 75 16.24 15.40 -30.33
CA GLU A 75 16.72 14.18 -30.99
C GLU A 75 18.20 14.24 -31.38
N ASP A 76 18.64 15.36 -31.95
CA ASP A 76 20.05 15.58 -32.33
C ASP A 76 21.00 15.44 -31.12
N VAL A 77 20.58 15.90 -29.93
CA VAL A 77 21.36 15.79 -28.70
C VAL A 77 21.30 14.36 -28.16
N GLN A 78 20.17 13.68 -28.28
CA GLN A 78 20.05 12.28 -27.88
C GLN A 78 20.95 11.37 -28.71
N GLU A 79 21.07 11.63 -30.00
CA GLU A 79 21.98 10.91 -30.89
C GLU A 79 23.44 11.14 -30.48
N GLU A 80 23.85 12.41 -30.23
CA GLU A 80 25.19 12.75 -29.76
C GLU A 80 25.49 12.08 -28.41
N LEU A 81 24.54 12.11 -27.46
CA LEU A 81 24.63 11.47 -26.17
C LEU A 81 24.91 9.98 -26.29
N LEU A 82 24.09 9.25 -27.08
CA LEU A 82 24.25 7.81 -27.26
C LEU A 82 25.56 7.44 -27.96
N ARG A 83 25.94 8.17 -29.00
CA ARG A 83 27.19 7.94 -29.72
C ARG A 83 28.44 8.22 -28.91
N SER A 84 28.35 9.06 -27.87
CA SER A 84 29.44 9.31 -26.93
C SER A 84 29.73 8.11 -26.00
N ILE A 85 28.78 7.18 -25.85
CA ILE A 85 28.88 5.99 -24.98
C ILE A 85 29.44 4.83 -25.81
N PRO A 86 30.63 4.28 -25.48
CA PRO A 86 31.29 3.28 -26.33
C PRO A 86 30.42 2.07 -26.69
N ALA A 87 29.62 1.58 -25.74
CA ALA A 87 28.70 0.45 -25.97
C ALA A 87 27.57 0.77 -26.96
N LEU A 88 27.21 2.04 -27.15
CA LEU A 88 26.11 2.51 -27.96
C LEU A 88 26.54 3.32 -29.20
N ALA A 89 27.86 3.42 -29.45
CA ALA A 89 28.43 4.26 -30.53
C ALA A 89 27.89 3.93 -31.93
N ARG A 90 27.39 2.71 -32.15
CA ARG A 90 26.80 2.24 -33.41
C ARG A 90 25.32 1.89 -33.30
N ALA A 91 24.68 2.22 -32.17
CA ALA A 91 23.27 1.96 -31.97
C ALA A 91 22.43 2.88 -32.86
N GLU A 92 21.34 2.37 -33.39
CA GLU A 92 20.31 3.13 -34.08
C GLU A 92 19.17 3.42 -33.10
N ILE A 93 18.69 4.67 -33.05
CA ILE A 93 17.59 5.06 -32.21
C ILE A 93 16.28 4.65 -32.88
N VAL A 94 15.60 3.68 -32.32
CA VAL A 94 14.27 3.23 -32.78
C VAL A 94 13.18 4.19 -32.30
N ARG A 95 13.32 4.70 -31.06
CA ARG A 95 12.41 5.67 -30.45
C ARG A 95 13.18 6.67 -29.61
N VAL A 96 12.98 7.94 -29.89
CA VAL A 96 13.56 9.03 -29.10
C VAL A 96 12.92 9.11 -27.70
N GLY A 97 13.68 9.55 -26.69
CA GLY A 97 13.17 9.93 -25.39
C GLY A 97 12.31 11.18 -25.48
N TYR A 98 11.36 11.30 -24.55
CA TYR A 98 10.43 12.44 -24.51
C TYR A 98 10.04 12.78 -23.08
N ALA A 99 9.62 14.02 -22.86
CA ALA A 99 9.05 14.45 -21.60
C ALA A 99 7.56 14.15 -21.55
N ILE A 100 7.07 13.85 -20.36
CA ILE A 100 5.65 13.67 -20.08
C ILE A 100 5.27 14.54 -18.89
N GLU A 101 4.20 15.30 -19.03
CA GLU A 101 3.46 15.91 -17.92
C GLU A 101 2.13 15.19 -17.75
N TYR A 102 1.66 15.12 -16.53
CA TYR A 102 0.42 14.44 -16.21
C TYR A 102 -0.51 15.37 -15.45
N ASP A 103 -1.71 15.51 -15.98
CA ASP A 103 -2.79 16.10 -15.21
C ASP A 103 -3.23 15.17 -14.08
N TYR A 104 -3.59 15.74 -12.95
CA TYR A 104 -4.15 14.98 -11.83
C TYR A 104 -5.27 15.74 -11.14
N VAL A 105 -6.15 14.98 -10.49
CA VAL A 105 -7.24 15.52 -9.68
C VAL A 105 -6.70 15.83 -8.30
N SER A 106 -6.82 17.09 -7.88
CA SER A 106 -6.35 17.54 -6.55
C SER A 106 -6.97 16.71 -5.41
N PRO A 107 -6.20 16.40 -4.36
CA PRO A 107 -6.72 15.79 -3.14
C PRO A 107 -7.92 16.55 -2.60
N GLY A 108 -8.87 15.83 -2.03
CA GLY A 108 -10.11 16.40 -1.55
C GLY A 108 -11.26 16.38 -2.56
N GLN A 109 -11.01 16.10 -3.85
CA GLN A 109 -12.07 15.92 -4.86
C GLN A 109 -12.57 14.48 -4.97
N ILE A 110 -11.83 13.52 -4.42
CA ILE A 110 -12.23 12.11 -4.35
C ILE A 110 -12.55 11.70 -2.90
N THR A 111 -13.34 10.66 -2.78
CA THR A 111 -13.66 10.02 -1.50
C THR A 111 -12.62 8.95 -1.15
N ALA A 112 -12.67 8.42 0.08
CA ALA A 112 -11.81 7.30 0.50
C ALA A 112 -12.08 5.99 -0.25
N TRP A 113 -13.15 5.92 -1.03
CA TRP A 113 -13.50 4.78 -1.89
C TRP A 113 -13.33 5.08 -3.39
N LEU A 114 -12.59 6.16 -3.71
CA LEU A 114 -12.16 6.58 -5.06
C LEU A 114 -13.26 7.14 -5.97
N GLU A 115 -14.47 7.34 -5.47
CA GLU A 115 -15.53 8.05 -6.21
C GLU A 115 -15.29 9.55 -6.16
N THR A 116 -15.56 10.27 -7.25
CA THR A 116 -15.47 11.72 -7.25
C THR A 116 -16.63 12.34 -6.44
N LYS A 117 -16.34 13.42 -5.70
CA LYS A 117 -17.36 14.12 -4.91
C LYS A 117 -18.35 14.93 -5.77
N ARG A 118 -17.98 15.28 -7.00
CA ARG A 118 -18.78 16.12 -7.90
C ARG A 118 -19.67 15.34 -8.85
N VAL A 119 -19.21 14.17 -9.27
CA VAL A 119 -19.91 13.34 -10.27
C VAL A 119 -20.13 11.97 -9.64
N SER A 120 -21.38 11.67 -9.30
CA SER A 120 -21.75 10.37 -8.75
C SER A 120 -21.54 9.26 -9.77
N GLY A 121 -21.02 8.12 -9.32
CA GLY A 121 -20.73 6.97 -10.16
C GLY A 121 -19.42 7.07 -10.95
N LEU A 122 -18.67 8.18 -10.87
CA LEU A 122 -17.35 8.32 -11.48
C LEU A 122 -16.26 7.96 -10.48
N PHE A 123 -15.56 6.86 -10.74
CA PHE A 123 -14.42 6.39 -9.95
C PHE A 123 -13.11 6.64 -10.70
N LEU A 124 -12.09 7.14 -9.98
CA LEU A 124 -10.78 7.44 -10.54
C LEU A 124 -9.73 6.50 -9.95
N ALA A 125 -8.77 6.07 -10.77
CA ALA A 125 -7.70 5.18 -10.33
C ALA A 125 -6.40 5.47 -11.05
N GLY A 126 -5.27 5.29 -10.35
CA GLY A 126 -3.94 5.43 -10.90
C GLY A 126 -3.45 6.87 -10.91
N GLN A 127 -2.76 7.23 -11.97
CA GLN A 127 -2.02 8.47 -12.08
C GLN A 127 -2.88 9.73 -12.00
N ILE A 128 -4.11 9.68 -12.48
CA ILE A 128 -5.08 10.78 -12.35
C ILE A 128 -5.31 11.21 -10.89
N ASN A 129 -5.04 10.33 -9.93
CA ASN A 129 -5.08 10.62 -8.49
C ASN A 129 -3.74 11.08 -7.92
N GLY A 130 -2.75 11.41 -8.77
CA GLY A 130 -1.44 11.92 -8.37
C GLY A 130 -0.42 10.86 -7.96
N THR A 131 -0.65 9.57 -8.28
CA THR A 131 0.33 8.49 -8.04
C THR A 131 1.17 8.23 -9.29
N SER A 132 2.41 7.72 -9.11
CA SER A 132 3.32 7.45 -10.23
C SER A 132 3.83 6.01 -10.30
N GLY A 133 3.32 5.09 -9.48
CA GLY A 133 3.75 3.69 -9.47
C GLY A 133 2.72 2.74 -10.05
N TYR A 134 3.20 1.62 -10.63
CA TYR A 134 2.34 0.56 -11.15
C TYR A 134 1.51 -0.10 -10.06
N GLU A 135 2.12 -0.35 -8.92
CA GLU A 135 1.50 -1.00 -7.77
C GLU A 135 0.40 -0.11 -7.17
N GLU A 136 0.65 1.20 -7.10
CA GLU A 136 -0.34 2.17 -6.66
C GLU A 136 -1.54 2.21 -7.61
N ALA A 137 -1.30 2.17 -8.92
CA ALA A 137 -2.36 2.18 -9.92
C ALA A 137 -3.20 0.89 -9.86
N ALA A 138 -2.54 -0.27 -9.74
CA ALA A 138 -3.21 -1.57 -9.64
C ALA A 138 -4.10 -1.65 -8.38
N ALA A 139 -3.59 -1.19 -7.23
CA ALA A 139 -4.34 -1.16 -5.98
C ALA A 139 -5.57 -0.24 -6.06
N GLN A 140 -5.42 0.95 -6.64
CA GLN A 140 -6.53 1.87 -6.86
C GLN A 140 -7.56 1.28 -7.82
N GLY A 141 -7.12 0.70 -8.94
CA GLY A 141 -8.00 0.08 -9.94
C GLY A 141 -8.84 -1.05 -9.34
N LEU A 142 -8.21 -1.90 -8.50
CA LEU A 142 -8.91 -2.96 -7.78
C LEU A 142 -10.01 -2.38 -6.86
N LEU A 143 -9.67 -1.39 -6.03
CA LEU A 143 -10.65 -0.81 -5.10
C LEU A 143 -11.73 0.01 -5.79
N ALA A 144 -11.39 0.76 -6.84
CA ALA A 144 -12.37 1.48 -7.66
C ALA A 144 -13.38 0.52 -8.29
N GLY A 145 -12.90 -0.61 -8.85
CA GLY A 145 -13.77 -1.65 -9.43
C GLY A 145 -14.67 -2.31 -8.40
N ILE A 146 -14.13 -2.66 -7.21
CA ILE A 146 -14.92 -3.21 -6.10
C ILE A 146 -16.03 -2.21 -5.69
N ASN A 147 -15.65 -0.96 -5.47
CA ASN A 147 -16.59 0.06 -4.99
C ASN A 147 -17.65 0.45 -6.03
N ALA A 148 -17.29 0.49 -7.29
CA ALA A 148 -18.25 0.65 -8.38
C ALA A 148 -19.29 -0.50 -8.40
N ALA A 149 -18.81 -1.76 -8.25
CA ALA A 149 -19.72 -2.91 -8.18
C ALA A 149 -20.62 -2.90 -6.93
N LEU A 150 -20.09 -2.48 -5.78
CA LEU A 150 -20.87 -2.32 -4.54
C LEU A 150 -21.93 -1.21 -4.70
N ALA A 151 -21.56 -0.08 -5.29
CA ALA A 151 -22.48 1.04 -5.55
C ALA A 151 -23.66 0.61 -6.45
N LEU A 152 -23.39 -0.15 -7.54
CA LEU A 152 -24.41 -0.70 -8.41
C LEU A 152 -25.38 -1.65 -7.69
N ARG A 153 -24.91 -2.30 -6.61
CA ARG A 153 -25.72 -3.20 -5.76
C ARG A 153 -26.41 -2.47 -4.60
N GLY A 154 -26.25 -1.16 -4.48
CA GLY A 154 -26.75 -0.39 -3.34
C GLY A 154 -26.10 -0.77 -2.00
N GLN A 155 -24.89 -1.33 -2.04
CA GLN A 155 -24.14 -1.76 -0.86
C GLN A 155 -23.19 -0.65 -0.41
N PRO A 156 -22.83 -0.59 0.89
CA PRO A 156 -21.87 0.38 1.39
C PRO A 156 -20.49 0.17 0.78
N PRO A 157 -19.72 1.24 0.56
CA PRO A 157 -18.38 1.13 -0.03
C PRO A 157 -17.41 0.39 0.89
N LEU A 158 -16.45 -0.32 0.29
CA LEU A 158 -15.30 -0.86 0.98
C LEU A 158 -14.28 0.25 1.23
N ILE A 159 -13.99 0.50 2.49
CA ILE A 159 -12.91 1.37 2.93
C ILE A 159 -11.94 0.53 3.74
N LEU A 160 -10.68 0.46 3.31
CA LEU A 160 -9.61 -0.20 4.05
C LEU A 160 -8.95 0.81 4.98
N GLU A 161 -8.87 0.46 6.26
CA GLU A 161 -8.19 1.29 7.25
C GLU A 161 -6.66 1.24 7.06
N ARG A 162 -5.97 2.28 7.52
CA ARG A 162 -4.50 2.37 7.54
C ARG A 162 -3.83 1.23 8.33
N SER A 163 -4.56 0.63 9.27
CA SER A 163 -4.12 -0.53 10.07
C SER A 163 -4.38 -1.87 9.41
N GLN A 164 -5.18 -1.91 8.33
CA GLN A 164 -5.57 -3.15 7.65
C GLN A 164 -4.73 -3.45 6.41
N ALA A 165 -4.35 -2.42 5.65
CA ALA A 165 -3.61 -2.61 4.41
C ALA A 165 -2.77 -1.38 4.03
N TYR A 166 -1.66 -1.58 3.30
CA TYR A 166 -0.93 -0.50 2.65
C TYR A 166 -1.79 0.27 1.65
N ILE A 167 -2.74 -0.41 1.00
CA ILE A 167 -3.75 0.24 0.15
C ILE A 167 -4.55 1.27 0.97
N GLY A 168 -4.96 0.94 2.20
CA GLY A 168 -5.63 1.86 3.10
C GLY A 168 -4.77 3.07 3.47
N VAL A 169 -3.46 2.87 3.72
CA VAL A 169 -2.51 3.96 3.96
C VAL A 169 -2.45 4.90 2.76
N MET A 170 -2.31 4.34 1.55
CA MET A 170 -2.26 5.12 0.32
C MET A 170 -3.54 5.93 0.09
N LEU A 171 -4.71 5.30 0.17
CA LEU A 171 -5.97 5.97 -0.10
C LEU A 171 -6.26 7.07 0.91
N ASP A 172 -5.97 6.83 2.19
CA ASP A 172 -6.08 7.86 3.20
C ASP A 172 -5.14 9.05 2.93
N ASP A 173 -3.86 8.78 2.57
CA ASP A 173 -2.92 9.84 2.20
C ASP A 173 -3.42 10.64 0.98
N LEU A 174 -3.96 9.98 -0.05
CA LEU A 174 -4.48 10.62 -1.27
C LEU A 174 -5.68 11.54 -1.02
N VAL A 175 -6.47 11.31 0.04
CA VAL A 175 -7.65 12.12 0.35
C VAL A 175 -7.43 13.14 1.48
N THR A 176 -6.37 12.99 2.28
CA THR A 176 -6.11 13.83 3.45
C THR A 176 -4.88 14.71 3.32
N ARG A 177 -3.96 14.39 2.39
CA ARG A 177 -2.70 15.12 2.24
C ARG A 177 -2.65 15.93 0.96
N GLU A 178 -1.95 17.04 1.01
CA GLU A 178 -1.59 17.80 -0.18
C GLU A 178 -0.46 17.07 -0.91
N ILE A 179 -0.68 16.76 -2.19
CA ILE A 179 0.28 16.08 -3.05
C ILE A 179 0.97 17.14 -3.90
N LEU A 180 2.21 17.48 -3.58
CA LEU A 180 3.04 18.46 -4.29
C LEU A 180 4.01 17.81 -5.26
N GLU A 181 4.27 16.52 -5.11
CA GLU A 181 5.09 15.70 -5.99
C GLU A 181 4.36 14.37 -6.26
N PRO A 182 4.65 13.66 -7.36
CA PRO A 182 4.02 12.37 -7.64
C PRO A 182 4.14 11.40 -6.45
N TYR A 183 2.99 10.95 -5.95
CA TYR A 183 2.92 10.10 -4.75
C TYR A 183 3.52 8.72 -4.99
N ARG A 184 4.33 8.26 -4.04
CA ARG A 184 4.79 6.88 -3.95
C ARG A 184 4.52 6.33 -2.56
N LEU A 185 4.02 5.10 -2.52
CA LEU A 185 3.76 4.37 -1.29
C LEU A 185 5.05 3.79 -0.73
N LEU A 186 5.64 4.49 0.23
CA LEU A 186 6.83 4.04 0.92
C LEU A 186 6.46 3.42 2.27
N THR A 187 7.25 2.46 2.73
CA THR A 187 7.07 1.83 4.06
C THR A 187 7.11 2.84 5.20
N SER A 188 7.83 3.96 5.03
CA SER A 188 7.89 5.05 6.00
C SER A 188 6.56 5.80 6.20
N ARG A 189 5.60 5.65 5.27
CA ARG A 189 4.27 6.26 5.37
C ARG A 189 3.31 5.48 6.27
N ALA A 190 3.62 4.19 6.54
CA ALA A 190 2.79 3.33 7.38
C ALA A 190 3.27 3.38 8.83
N GLU A 191 2.42 3.85 9.73
CA GLU A 191 2.66 3.89 11.17
C GLU A 191 2.57 2.52 11.83
N HIS A 192 1.79 1.58 11.26
CA HIS A 192 1.51 0.26 11.81
C HIS A 192 2.25 -0.87 11.08
N ARG A 193 3.55 -0.69 10.76
CA ARG A 193 4.33 -1.62 9.93
C ARG A 193 4.40 -3.05 10.45
N LEU A 194 4.40 -3.25 11.79
CA LEU A 194 4.41 -4.59 12.37
C LEU A 194 3.07 -5.32 12.22
N LEU A 195 1.97 -4.58 12.03
CA LEU A 195 0.69 -5.16 11.67
C LEU A 195 0.56 -5.42 10.17
N LEU A 196 1.19 -4.57 9.34
CA LEU A 196 1.08 -4.60 7.88
C LEU A 196 2.23 -5.37 7.22
N ARG A 197 2.56 -6.55 7.73
CA ARG A 197 3.61 -7.39 7.13
C ARG A 197 3.10 -8.07 5.87
N GLN A 198 4.04 -8.42 4.98
CA GLN A 198 3.76 -9.18 3.76
C GLN A 198 3.28 -10.59 4.11
N ASP A 199 3.93 -11.22 5.10
CA ASP A 199 3.69 -12.60 5.53
C ASP A 199 2.30 -12.85 6.12
N ASN A 200 1.59 -11.79 6.58
CA ASN A 200 0.26 -11.88 7.17
C ASN A 200 -0.83 -11.12 6.38
N ALA A 201 -0.60 -10.79 5.12
CA ALA A 201 -1.59 -10.08 4.31
C ALA A 201 -2.87 -10.90 4.11
N ASP A 202 -2.74 -12.20 3.96
CA ASP A 202 -3.85 -13.16 3.86
C ASP A 202 -4.67 -13.21 5.16
N GLU A 203 -4.05 -13.20 6.35
CA GLU A 203 -4.75 -13.15 7.64
C GLU A 203 -5.69 -11.93 7.72
N ARG A 204 -5.22 -10.77 7.26
CA ARG A 204 -5.95 -9.51 7.36
C ARG A 204 -7.03 -9.32 6.30
N LEU A 205 -6.83 -9.87 5.09
CA LEU A 205 -7.62 -9.50 3.92
C LEU A 205 -8.43 -10.65 3.30
N ALA A 206 -8.09 -11.93 3.56
CA ALA A 206 -8.80 -13.06 2.94
C ALA A 206 -10.29 -13.10 3.29
N SER A 207 -10.67 -12.75 4.52
CA SER A 207 -12.08 -12.68 4.93
C SER A 207 -12.85 -11.59 4.18
N ILE A 208 -12.21 -10.46 3.89
CA ILE A 208 -12.80 -9.37 3.10
C ILE A 208 -12.97 -9.85 1.65
N GLY A 209 -11.90 -10.41 1.06
CA GLY A 209 -11.92 -10.93 -0.29
C GLY A 209 -12.97 -12.04 -0.50
N TYR A 210 -13.13 -12.94 0.48
CA TYR A 210 -14.15 -13.99 0.44
C TYR A 210 -15.58 -13.42 0.45
N ARG A 211 -15.87 -12.46 1.33
CA ARG A 211 -17.19 -11.80 1.37
C ARG A 211 -17.55 -11.07 0.09
N LEU A 212 -16.55 -10.53 -0.60
CA LEU A 212 -16.70 -9.85 -1.89
C LEU A 212 -16.79 -10.82 -3.08
N GLY A 213 -16.54 -12.12 -2.87
CA GLY A 213 -16.49 -13.12 -3.92
C GLY A 213 -15.22 -13.13 -4.76
N LEU A 214 -14.15 -12.46 -4.29
CA LEU A 214 -12.84 -12.38 -4.95
C LEU A 214 -11.87 -13.49 -4.50
N VAL A 215 -12.11 -14.08 -3.35
CA VAL A 215 -11.35 -15.19 -2.80
C VAL A 215 -12.27 -16.40 -2.74
N SER A 216 -11.81 -17.56 -3.24
CA SER A 216 -12.57 -18.80 -3.21
C SER A 216 -12.72 -19.30 -1.76
N GLU A 217 -13.77 -20.10 -1.53
CA GLU A 217 -14.01 -20.75 -0.22
C GLU A 217 -12.84 -21.64 0.18
N GLU A 218 -12.28 -22.36 -0.78
CA GLU A 218 -11.13 -23.23 -0.57
C GLU A 218 -9.93 -22.45 -0.04
N LEU A 219 -9.53 -21.37 -0.73
CA LEU A 219 -8.41 -20.52 -0.31
C LEU A 219 -8.67 -19.86 1.03
N TYR A 220 -9.89 -19.41 1.28
CA TYR A 220 -10.27 -18.81 2.57
C TYR A 220 -10.14 -19.83 3.71
N ARG A 221 -10.63 -21.06 3.53
CA ARG A 221 -10.49 -22.14 4.52
C ARG A 221 -9.03 -22.51 4.78
N GLN A 222 -8.23 -22.62 3.73
CA GLN A 222 -6.78 -22.88 3.87
C GLN A 222 -6.10 -21.79 4.71
N THR A 223 -6.45 -20.52 4.47
CA THR A 223 -5.94 -19.40 5.25
C THR A 223 -6.36 -19.52 6.72
N LEU A 224 -7.62 -19.77 7.01
CA LEU A 224 -8.09 -19.97 8.40
C LEU A 224 -7.31 -21.07 9.10
N HIS A 225 -7.20 -22.24 8.49
CA HIS A 225 -6.48 -23.38 9.07
C HIS A 225 -4.98 -23.09 9.28
N LYS A 226 -4.35 -22.32 8.38
CA LYS A 226 -2.96 -21.88 8.56
C LYS A 226 -2.78 -21.13 9.88
N TYR A 227 -3.61 -20.13 10.13
CA TYR A 227 -3.50 -19.30 11.32
C TYR A 227 -4.01 -19.95 12.61
N GLU A 228 -5.01 -20.84 12.51
CA GLU A 228 -5.44 -21.66 13.64
C GLU A 228 -4.32 -22.60 14.11
N ARG A 229 -3.60 -23.25 13.18
CA ARG A 229 -2.44 -24.09 13.53
C ARG A 229 -1.33 -23.27 14.19
N ALA A 230 -1.02 -22.10 13.62
CA ALA A 230 0.00 -21.22 14.20
C ALA A 230 -0.38 -20.75 15.63
N ALA A 231 -1.65 -20.42 15.85
CA ALA A 231 -2.15 -20.04 17.17
C ALA A 231 -2.08 -21.17 18.19
N ARG A 232 -2.51 -22.39 17.81
CA ARG A 232 -2.41 -23.57 18.68
C ARG A 232 -0.96 -23.88 19.06
N GLU A 233 -0.05 -23.76 18.09
CA GLU A 233 1.37 -23.97 18.37
C GLU A 233 1.96 -22.88 19.28
N GLU A 234 1.59 -21.62 19.06
CA GLU A 234 1.95 -20.51 19.95
C GLU A 234 1.50 -20.80 21.40
N ASP A 235 0.26 -21.23 21.58
CA ASP A 235 -0.28 -21.55 22.91
C ASP A 235 0.41 -22.78 23.54
N ARG A 236 0.72 -23.80 22.75
CA ARG A 236 1.51 -24.95 23.20
C ARG A 236 2.88 -24.52 23.72
N LEU A 237 3.60 -23.69 22.95
CA LEU A 237 4.93 -23.20 23.36
C LEU A 237 4.90 -22.29 24.59
N LYS A 238 3.81 -21.54 24.80
CA LYS A 238 3.59 -20.75 26.02
C LYS A 238 3.34 -21.63 27.25
N GLY A 239 2.68 -22.77 27.05
CA GLY A 239 2.40 -23.72 28.12
C GLY A 239 3.54 -24.71 28.42
N LEU A 240 4.50 -24.86 27.52
CA LEU A 240 5.61 -25.81 27.68
C LEU A 240 6.74 -25.22 28.50
N TRP A 241 6.93 -25.77 29.71
CA TRP A 241 8.02 -25.36 30.59
C TRP A 241 9.28 -26.19 30.38
N LEU A 242 10.40 -25.52 30.21
CA LEU A 242 11.73 -26.08 30.06
C LEU A 242 12.51 -25.89 31.37
N ASN A 243 12.98 -26.99 31.93
CA ASN A 243 13.71 -26.98 33.19
C ASN A 243 15.22 -27.09 32.91
N PRO A 244 16.08 -26.38 33.66
CA PRO A 244 17.52 -26.54 33.55
C PRO A 244 17.91 -27.94 34.03
N SER A 245 18.57 -28.69 33.15
CA SER A 245 19.23 -29.94 33.45
C SER A 245 20.63 -29.94 32.82
N ILE A 246 21.53 -30.77 33.31
CA ILE A 246 22.92 -30.86 32.76
C ILE A 246 22.83 -31.18 31.27
N GLU A 247 22.03 -32.17 30.89
CA GLU A 247 21.89 -32.59 29.50
C GLU A 247 21.25 -31.52 28.62
N PHE A 248 20.18 -30.88 29.07
CA PHE A 248 19.51 -29.82 28.33
C PHE A 248 20.43 -28.61 28.12
N ASN A 249 21.13 -28.20 29.18
CA ASN A 249 22.09 -27.09 29.12
C ASN A 249 23.33 -27.41 28.26
N ARG A 250 23.79 -28.66 28.24
CA ARG A 250 24.85 -29.11 27.31
C ARG A 250 24.41 -28.92 25.85
N ARG A 251 23.19 -29.38 25.51
CA ARG A 251 22.64 -29.23 24.14
C ARG A 251 22.50 -27.76 23.74
N LEU A 252 22.05 -26.89 24.66
CA LEU A 252 21.99 -25.45 24.41
C LEU A 252 23.39 -24.87 24.09
N SER A 253 24.40 -25.24 24.91
CA SER A 253 25.77 -24.77 24.73
C SER A 253 26.37 -25.25 23.38
N GLU A 254 26.09 -26.49 22.97
CA GLU A 254 26.50 -27.04 21.67
C GLU A 254 25.89 -26.27 20.49
N MET A 255 24.73 -25.67 20.66
CA MET A 255 24.04 -24.82 19.69
C MET A 255 24.44 -23.33 19.79
N GLY A 256 25.35 -22.98 20.71
CA GLY A 256 25.77 -21.59 20.94
C GLY A 256 24.74 -20.75 21.69
N VAL A 257 23.76 -21.39 22.32
CA VAL A 257 22.70 -20.73 23.11
C VAL A 257 23.08 -20.75 24.59
N GLU A 258 22.88 -19.64 25.28
CA GLU A 258 23.17 -19.53 26.71
C GLU A 258 22.35 -20.56 27.54
N PRO A 259 22.98 -21.32 28.46
CA PRO A 259 22.32 -22.26 29.33
C PRO A 259 21.21 -21.63 30.18
N LEU A 260 20.23 -22.42 30.54
CA LEU A 260 19.16 -21.97 31.45
C LEU A 260 19.66 -21.94 32.89
N SER A 261 19.50 -20.79 33.54
CA SER A 261 19.73 -20.64 34.99
C SER A 261 18.48 -20.94 35.81
N LYS A 262 17.29 -20.84 35.21
CA LYS A 262 15.97 -21.09 35.81
C LYS A 262 15.00 -21.65 34.76
N SER A 263 13.93 -22.27 35.21
CA SER A 263 12.85 -22.73 34.34
C SER A 263 12.24 -21.56 33.56
N MET A 264 11.96 -21.78 32.29
CA MET A 264 11.26 -20.81 31.42
C MET A 264 10.38 -21.54 30.43
N THR A 265 9.45 -20.82 29.79
CA THR A 265 8.62 -21.39 28.73
C THR A 265 9.39 -21.52 27.42
N ALA A 266 9.01 -22.48 26.57
CA ALA A 266 9.58 -22.66 25.24
C ALA A 266 9.41 -21.38 24.39
N SER A 267 8.28 -20.68 24.51
CA SER A 267 8.07 -19.39 23.86
C SER A 267 9.07 -18.33 24.32
N SER A 268 9.45 -18.31 25.61
CA SER A 268 10.45 -17.38 26.14
C SER A 268 11.86 -17.72 25.62
N LEU A 269 12.18 -19.01 25.44
CA LEU A 269 13.44 -19.44 24.83
C LEU A 269 13.52 -19.05 23.35
N LEU A 270 12.40 -19.17 22.61
CA LEU A 270 12.32 -18.76 21.19
C LEU A 270 12.53 -17.24 21.00
N CYS A 271 12.33 -16.42 22.02
CA CYS A 271 12.62 -14.99 21.95
C CYS A 271 14.12 -14.65 22.00
N ARG A 272 15.01 -15.61 22.31
CA ARG A 272 16.45 -15.38 22.26
C ARG A 272 16.94 -15.25 20.82
N GLN A 273 17.95 -14.41 20.59
CA GLN A 273 18.44 -14.10 19.25
C GLN A 273 19.01 -15.33 18.52
N GLU A 274 19.66 -16.23 19.27
CA GLU A 274 20.34 -17.42 18.78
C GLU A 274 19.39 -18.61 18.54
N MET A 275 18.08 -18.47 18.85
CA MET A 275 17.10 -19.55 18.77
C MET A 275 16.10 -19.27 17.65
N ASP A 276 15.96 -20.15 16.69
CA ASP A 276 14.87 -20.17 15.75
C ASP A 276 13.86 -21.29 16.06
N TYR A 277 12.72 -21.29 15.38
CA TYR A 277 11.67 -22.28 15.63
C TYR A 277 12.12 -23.70 15.33
N ARG A 278 12.89 -23.92 14.25
CA ARG A 278 13.40 -25.25 13.87
C ARG A 278 14.37 -25.79 14.91
N THR A 279 15.30 -24.95 15.37
CA THR A 279 16.27 -25.28 16.42
C THR A 279 15.57 -25.61 17.72
N LEU A 280 14.56 -24.83 18.09
CA LEU A 280 13.74 -25.09 19.27
C LEU A 280 13.06 -26.47 19.19
N LEU A 281 12.44 -26.81 18.05
CA LEU A 281 11.80 -28.13 17.85
C LEU A 281 12.81 -29.26 17.98
N GLY A 282 13.99 -29.13 17.39
CA GLY A 282 15.09 -30.10 17.54
C GLY A 282 15.52 -30.31 19.00
N LEU A 283 15.39 -29.27 19.84
CA LEU A 283 15.76 -29.29 21.24
C LEU A 283 14.69 -29.95 22.12
N ILE A 284 13.41 -29.63 21.92
CA ILE A 284 12.28 -30.09 22.74
C ILE A 284 11.72 -31.44 22.29
N GLY A 285 12.12 -31.96 21.12
CA GLY A 285 11.66 -33.23 20.59
C GLY A 285 10.27 -33.18 19.95
N GLU A 286 9.59 -34.34 19.88
CA GLU A 286 8.30 -34.50 19.23
C GLU A 286 7.17 -33.74 19.94
N GLY A 287 6.16 -33.30 19.19
CA GLY A 287 4.95 -32.70 19.72
C GLY A 287 4.58 -31.34 19.15
N CYS A 288 5.23 -30.91 18.02
CA CYS A 288 4.80 -29.72 17.33
C CYS A 288 3.42 -29.90 16.65
N GLU A 289 2.69 -28.82 16.52
CA GLU A 289 1.45 -28.81 15.73
C GLU A 289 1.78 -29.14 14.27
N THR A 290 1.29 -30.27 13.78
CA THR A 290 1.58 -30.75 12.42
C THR A 290 1.16 -29.72 11.38
N GLY A 291 2.11 -29.26 10.56
CA GLY A 291 1.87 -28.28 9.49
C GLY A 291 1.70 -26.83 9.97
N ALA A 292 2.12 -26.51 11.20
CA ALA A 292 2.26 -25.10 11.61
C ALA A 292 3.36 -24.44 10.79
N ASP A 293 3.12 -23.20 10.36
CA ASP A 293 4.11 -22.37 9.71
C ASP A 293 5.07 -21.81 10.76
N GLY A 294 6.30 -22.34 10.77
CA GLY A 294 7.30 -22.00 11.79
C GLY A 294 7.69 -20.54 11.79
N GLU A 295 7.79 -19.90 10.62
CA GLU A 295 8.10 -18.47 10.51
C GLU A 295 6.98 -17.60 11.10
N GLN A 296 5.73 -17.99 10.86
CA GLN A 296 4.58 -17.31 11.45
C GLN A 296 4.55 -17.46 12.98
N VAL A 297 4.79 -18.67 13.51
CA VAL A 297 4.86 -18.92 14.95
C VAL A 297 5.96 -18.09 15.60
N GLU A 298 7.16 -18.11 15.02
CA GLU A 298 8.31 -17.36 15.50
C GLU A 298 8.03 -15.84 15.51
N THR A 299 7.53 -15.31 14.41
CA THR A 299 7.19 -13.89 14.26
C THR A 299 6.14 -13.46 15.29
N ARG A 300 5.06 -14.25 15.46
CA ARG A 300 4.00 -13.96 16.43
C ARG A 300 4.56 -13.92 17.85
N ILE A 301 5.41 -14.85 18.24
CA ILE A 301 6.00 -14.93 19.58
C ILE A 301 6.99 -13.78 19.82
N ARG A 302 7.96 -13.57 18.92
CA ARG A 302 9.01 -12.56 19.08
C ARG A 302 8.49 -11.14 19.10
N TYR A 303 7.50 -10.83 18.26
CA TYR A 303 6.97 -9.48 18.12
C TYR A 303 5.71 -9.21 18.93
N GLN A 304 5.22 -10.16 19.72
CA GLN A 304 3.96 -10.06 20.45
C GLN A 304 3.82 -8.76 21.27
N ALA A 305 4.85 -8.39 22.02
CA ALA A 305 4.80 -7.18 22.84
C ALA A 305 4.71 -5.89 22.01
N TYR A 306 5.37 -5.86 20.86
CA TYR A 306 5.34 -4.72 19.95
C TYR A 306 4.01 -4.65 19.19
N ILE A 307 3.48 -5.80 18.75
CA ILE A 307 2.18 -5.91 18.10
C ILE A 307 1.09 -5.38 19.02
N ARG A 308 1.05 -5.82 20.29
CA ARG A 308 0.08 -5.32 21.29
C ARG A 308 0.14 -3.80 21.49
N LYS A 309 1.34 -3.21 21.49
CA LYS A 309 1.49 -1.75 21.57
C LYS A 309 0.87 -1.06 20.37
N GLN A 310 1.07 -1.60 19.15
CA GLN A 310 0.45 -1.05 17.95
C GLN A 310 -1.08 -1.23 17.95
N GLU A 311 -1.60 -2.36 18.40
CA GLU A 311 -3.05 -2.58 18.54
C GLU A 311 -3.71 -1.53 19.43
N VAL A 312 -3.10 -1.19 20.57
CA VAL A 312 -3.60 -0.11 21.45
C VAL A 312 -3.61 1.25 20.72
N GLN A 313 -2.61 1.52 19.87
CA GLN A 313 -2.57 2.74 19.07
C GLN A 313 -3.67 2.74 18.00
N VAL A 314 -3.88 1.60 17.32
CA VAL A 314 -4.96 1.40 16.36
C VAL A 314 -6.33 1.64 17.00
N ASP A 315 -6.57 1.08 18.18
CA ASP A 315 -7.85 1.27 18.88
C ASP A 315 -8.11 2.74 19.25
N ARG A 316 -7.06 3.48 19.60
CA ARG A 316 -7.17 4.94 19.80
C ARG A 316 -7.51 5.66 18.51
N ALA A 317 -6.82 5.34 17.40
CA ALA A 317 -7.10 5.92 16.09
C ALA A 317 -8.52 5.60 15.64
N ARG A 318 -8.98 4.36 15.77
CA ARG A 318 -10.36 3.95 15.46
C ARG A 318 -11.43 4.73 16.23
N ARG A 319 -11.16 5.10 17.48
CA ARG A 319 -12.11 5.97 18.23
C ARG A 319 -12.28 7.33 17.57
N LEU A 320 -11.20 7.92 17.07
CA LEU A 320 -11.27 9.19 16.32
C LEU A 320 -11.96 9.02 14.96
N GLU A 321 -11.75 7.88 14.29
CA GLU A 321 -12.43 7.56 13.02
C GLU A 321 -13.95 7.39 13.18
N ARG A 322 -14.42 6.98 14.34
CA ARG A 322 -15.87 6.88 14.62
C ARG A 322 -16.53 8.23 14.88
N LEU A 323 -15.77 9.28 15.13
CA LEU A 323 -16.29 10.61 15.32
C LEU A 323 -16.51 11.29 13.96
N ALA A 324 -17.73 11.16 13.43
CA ALA A 324 -18.09 11.78 12.16
C ALA A 324 -18.11 13.31 12.30
N ILE A 325 -17.67 13.98 11.25
CA ILE A 325 -17.79 15.43 11.09
C ILE A 325 -18.95 15.69 10.13
N PRO A 326 -19.99 16.40 10.56
CA PRO A 326 -21.11 16.75 9.68
C PRO A 326 -20.65 17.57 8.48
N ASN A 327 -21.16 17.27 7.29
CA ASN A 327 -20.78 17.96 6.06
C ASN A 327 -21.11 19.46 6.06
N ASP A 328 -22.08 19.86 6.87
CA ASP A 328 -22.54 21.24 7.05
C ASP A 328 -21.81 21.99 8.17
N LEU A 329 -20.77 21.37 8.79
CA LEU A 329 -19.98 22.04 9.82
C LEU A 329 -19.25 23.25 9.21
N ASP A 330 -19.55 24.44 9.77
CA ASP A 330 -18.83 25.65 9.47
C ASP A 330 -17.62 25.78 10.40
N TYR A 331 -16.43 25.61 9.85
CA TYR A 331 -15.18 25.69 10.63
C TYR A 331 -14.86 27.11 11.09
N ASP A 332 -15.44 28.14 10.47
CA ASP A 332 -15.27 29.53 10.90
C ASP A 332 -15.98 29.83 12.24
N LEU A 333 -17.00 29.07 12.53
CA LEU A 333 -17.74 29.14 13.81
C LEU A 333 -17.11 28.30 14.93
N VAL A 334 -16.10 27.50 14.64
CA VAL A 334 -15.41 26.69 15.65
C VAL A 334 -14.37 27.53 16.39
N THR A 335 -14.77 28.05 17.55
CA THR A 335 -13.90 28.90 18.39
C THR A 335 -12.71 28.13 18.90
N GLY A 336 -11.49 28.67 18.73
CA GLY A 336 -10.25 28.09 19.20
C GLY A 336 -9.45 27.31 18.15
N LEU A 337 -10.00 27.11 16.93
CA LEU A 337 -9.19 26.61 15.81
C LEU A 337 -8.20 27.66 15.33
N ARG A 338 -6.95 27.25 15.08
CA ARG A 338 -5.96 28.09 14.41
C ARG A 338 -6.37 28.37 12.96
N ASN A 339 -5.95 29.51 12.43
CA ASN A 339 -6.30 29.92 11.06
C ASN A 339 -5.87 28.87 10.02
N GLU A 340 -4.66 28.34 10.13
CA GLU A 340 -4.15 27.28 9.25
C GLU A 340 -5.04 26.02 9.31
N ALA A 341 -5.37 25.55 10.52
CA ALA A 341 -6.22 24.37 10.68
C ALA A 341 -7.62 24.61 10.10
N ARG A 342 -8.18 25.80 10.30
CA ARG A 342 -9.48 26.21 9.75
C ARG A 342 -9.49 26.18 8.23
N GLU A 343 -8.48 26.79 7.59
CA GLU A 343 -8.33 26.80 6.13
C GLU A 343 -8.22 25.39 5.58
N LYS A 344 -7.35 24.55 6.15
CA LYS A 344 -7.15 23.16 5.72
C LYS A 344 -8.41 22.31 5.92
N LEU A 345 -9.06 22.41 7.06
CA LEU A 345 -10.32 21.68 7.31
C LEU A 345 -11.44 22.11 6.36
N SER A 346 -11.56 23.39 6.05
CA SER A 346 -12.53 23.93 5.08
C SER A 346 -12.25 23.44 3.66
N ARG A 347 -10.97 23.32 3.29
CA ARG A 347 -10.54 22.85 1.96
C ARG A 347 -10.73 21.35 1.80
N PHE A 348 -10.29 20.54 2.76
CA PHE A 348 -10.31 19.07 2.66
C PHE A 348 -11.65 18.45 3.03
N ARG A 349 -12.44 19.09 3.88
CA ARG A 349 -13.74 18.61 4.34
C ARG A 349 -13.67 17.13 4.79
N PRO A 350 -12.85 16.80 5.81
CA PRO A 350 -12.70 15.43 6.28
C PRO A 350 -14.01 14.90 6.84
N ALA A 351 -14.32 13.62 6.55
CA ALA A 351 -15.53 12.98 7.02
C ALA A 351 -15.49 12.59 8.50
N THR A 352 -14.26 12.43 9.07
CA THR A 352 -14.07 12.02 10.46
C THR A 352 -12.99 12.85 11.15
N VAL A 353 -13.03 12.88 12.48
CA VAL A 353 -11.98 13.50 13.30
C VAL A 353 -10.63 12.81 13.09
N GLY A 354 -10.63 11.48 12.87
CA GLY A 354 -9.42 10.74 12.52
C GLY A 354 -8.78 11.24 11.24
N MET A 355 -9.57 11.43 10.17
CA MET A 355 -9.08 12.05 8.92
C MET A 355 -8.56 13.46 9.16
N ALA A 356 -9.31 14.28 9.92
CA ALA A 356 -8.91 15.64 10.26
C ALA A 356 -7.54 15.68 10.95
N SER A 357 -7.27 14.73 11.84
CA SER A 357 -5.99 14.67 12.60
C SER A 357 -4.76 14.38 11.74
N ARG A 358 -4.95 13.87 10.50
CA ARG A 358 -3.87 13.53 9.56
C ARG A 358 -3.61 14.60 8.51
N ILE A 359 -4.45 15.63 8.46
CA ILE A 359 -4.27 16.76 7.54
C ILE A 359 -3.06 17.57 7.99
N ASN A 360 -2.11 17.82 7.09
CA ASN A 360 -0.96 18.66 7.37
C ASN A 360 -1.39 20.06 7.80
N GLY A 361 -0.87 20.54 8.93
CA GLY A 361 -1.24 21.82 9.52
C GLY A 361 -2.30 21.73 10.62
N VAL A 362 -2.97 20.57 10.79
CA VAL A 362 -3.87 20.30 11.92
C VAL A 362 -3.09 19.64 13.06
N THR A 363 -3.06 20.29 14.22
CA THR A 363 -2.35 19.78 15.41
C THR A 363 -3.25 19.01 16.34
N PRO A 364 -2.70 18.23 17.30
CA PRO A 364 -3.49 17.59 18.34
C PRO A 364 -4.36 18.56 19.16
N ALA A 365 -3.94 19.82 19.33
CA ALA A 365 -4.74 20.84 19.98
C ALA A 365 -5.97 21.22 19.14
N ASP A 366 -5.82 21.38 17.82
CA ASP A 366 -6.94 21.65 16.92
C ASP A 366 -7.93 20.48 16.90
N VAL A 367 -7.43 19.25 16.94
CA VAL A 367 -8.27 18.04 17.05
C VAL A 367 -9.08 18.03 18.34
N ALA A 368 -8.47 18.41 19.47
CA ALA A 368 -9.19 18.52 20.74
C ALA A 368 -10.30 19.59 20.68
N VAL A 369 -10.00 20.75 20.12
CA VAL A 369 -10.99 21.83 19.89
C VAL A 369 -12.13 21.33 19.01
N LEU A 370 -11.84 20.63 17.92
CA LEU A 370 -12.83 20.05 17.02
C LEU A 370 -13.74 19.03 17.75
N CYS A 371 -13.17 18.15 18.56
CA CYS A 371 -13.93 17.19 19.38
C CYS A 371 -14.90 17.91 20.33
N ILE A 372 -14.44 18.98 21.01
CA ILE A 372 -15.27 19.77 21.92
C ILE A 372 -16.43 20.47 21.14
N ALA A 373 -16.13 21.02 19.97
CA ALA A 373 -17.14 21.67 19.13
C ALA A 373 -18.22 20.67 18.67
N LEU A 374 -17.82 19.48 18.23
CA LEU A 374 -18.76 18.41 17.83
C LEU A 374 -19.60 17.94 19.00
N GLU A 375 -19.01 17.74 20.18
CA GLU A 375 -19.78 17.35 21.38
C GLU A 375 -20.75 18.44 21.82
N LYS A 376 -20.35 19.72 21.75
CA LYS A 376 -21.24 20.85 22.02
C LYS A 376 -22.42 20.90 21.05
N ARG A 377 -22.16 20.71 19.75
CA ARG A 377 -23.17 20.65 18.69
C ARG A 377 -24.19 19.53 18.97
N ARG A 378 -23.71 18.34 19.31
CA ARG A 378 -24.55 17.19 19.65
C ARG A 378 -25.45 17.48 20.86
N ARG A 379 -24.93 18.10 21.91
CA ARG A 379 -25.71 18.47 23.10
C ARG A 379 -26.77 19.53 22.81
N LEU A 380 -26.53 20.40 21.86
CA LEU A 380 -27.48 21.47 21.46
C LEU A 380 -28.58 20.97 20.50
N GLY A 381 -28.51 19.68 20.08
CA GLY A 381 -29.52 19.09 19.19
C GLY A 381 -29.53 19.67 17.78
N VAL A 382 -28.42 20.30 17.34
CA VAL A 382 -28.30 20.94 16.01
C VAL A 382 -28.10 19.91 14.91
N ASP A 383 -27.95 18.63 15.24
CA ASP A 383 -27.88 17.50 14.30
C ASP A 383 -29.33 17.20 13.80
N GLY A 384 -29.96 18.19 13.18
CA GLY A 384 -31.30 18.14 12.69
C GLY A 384 -31.43 17.47 11.34
N ASN A 385 -32.29 16.43 11.32
CA ASN A 385 -32.90 15.68 10.23
C ASN A 385 -32.23 14.40 9.77
N GLY A 386 -32.47 13.38 10.55
CA GLY A 386 -32.51 11.98 10.11
C GLY A 386 -33.47 11.25 11.02
N THR A 387 -34.61 10.81 10.49
CA THR A 387 -35.59 9.92 11.11
C THR A 387 -34.93 8.91 12.05
N PRO A 388 -35.55 8.57 13.20
CA PRO A 388 -35.02 7.51 14.05
C PRO A 388 -35.16 6.17 13.32
N GLY A 389 -34.14 5.86 12.53
CA GLY A 389 -33.93 4.56 11.93
C GLY A 389 -33.37 3.64 13.02
N SER A 390 -34.13 2.58 13.30
CA SER A 390 -33.83 1.48 14.20
C SER A 390 -32.34 1.23 14.37
N SER A 391 -31.91 1.30 15.62
CA SER A 391 -30.63 0.78 16.09
C SER A 391 -30.59 -0.74 15.89
N THR A 392 -30.16 -1.18 14.72
CA THR A 392 -29.59 -2.51 14.59
C THR A 392 -28.12 -2.36 14.95
N GLY A 393 -27.80 -2.71 16.20
CA GLY A 393 -26.45 -2.79 16.70
C GLY A 393 -25.66 -3.76 15.86
N VAL A 394 -24.70 -3.24 15.11
CA VAL A 394 -23.59 -4.05 14.64
C VAL A 394 -22.66 -4.20 15.84
N GLU A 395 -22.83 -5.27 16.57
CA GLU A 395 -21.88 -5.71 17.58
C GLU A 395 -20.55 -6.02 16.89
N HIS A 396 -19.61 -5.10 17.03
CA HIS A 396 -18.21 -5.40 16.77
C HIS A 396 -17.65 -6.20 17.96
N HIS A 397 -17.58 -7.51 17.79
CA HIS A 397 -16.80 -8.35 18.70
C HIS A 397 -15.31 -7.99 18.59
N PRO A 398 -14.60 -7.85 19.73
CA PRO A 398 -13.16 -7.90 19.74
C PRO A 398 -12.70 -9.28 19.27
N HIS A 399 -11.54 -9.37 18.63
CA HIS A 399 -10.93 -10.57 18.08
C HIS A 399 -11.14 -11.83 18.93
N SER A 400 -12.29 -12.45 18.79
CA SER A 400 -12.59 -13.82 19.18
C SER A 400 -12.78 -14.59 17.87
N HIS A 401 -12.20 -15.75 17.79
CA HIS A 401 -12.19 -16.69 16.67
C HIS A 401 -13.41 -16.59 15.76
N PRO A 402 -13.24 -16.70 14.43
CA PRO A 402 -14.33 -16.57 13.49
C PRO A 402 -15.40 -17.62 13.80
N ASN A 403 -16.64 -17.16 13.97
CA ASN A 403 -17.80 -18.00 14.13
C ASN A 403 -17.94 -18.97 12.97
N PRO A 404 -18.42 -20.21 13.18
CA PRO A 404 -18.63 -21.19 12.12
C PRO A 404 -19.58 -20.65 11.05
N LEU A 405 -19.25 -20.97 9.81
CA LEU A 405 -19.88 -20.56 8.57
C LEU A 405 -21.43 -20.57 8.64
N PRO A 406 -22.13 -19.51 8.22
CA PRO A 406 -23.54 -19.62 7.89
C PRO A 406 -23.69 -20.57 6.69
N LYS A 407 -24.54 -21.60 6.83
CA LYS A 407 -24.92 -22.47 5.72
C LYS A 407 -25.60 -21.60 4.65
N ARG A 408 -25.03 -21.53 3.45
CA ARG A 408 -25.72 -21.00 2.28
C ARG A 408 -26.80 -22.01 1.88
N ASP A 409 -28.04 -21.56 1.83
CA ASP A 409 -29.09 -22.32 1.17
C ASP A 409 -28.81 -22.38 -0.34
N ALA A 410 -28.84 -23.61 -0.85
CA ALA A 410 -28.44 -23.96 -2.22
C ALA A 410 -29.54 -23.63 -3.26
N THR A 411 -30.16 -22.44 -3.20
CA THR A 411 -31.27 -22.08 -4.11
C THR A 411 -31.22 -20.66 -4.65
N ASP A 412 -30.07 -20.12 -4.99
CA ASP A 412 -30.04 -18.94 -5.88
C ASP A 412 -29.03 -19.15 -7.00
N GLY A 413 -29.50 -19.93 -7.98
CA GLY A 413 -28.87 -20.09 -9.28
C GLY A 413 -29.09 -18.85 -10.13
N LEU A 414 -28.19 -17.87 -10.08
CA LEU A 414 -28.09 -16.84 -11.10
C LEU A 414 -27.18 -17.34 -12.21
N THR A 415 -27.78 -17.99 -13.20
CA THR A 415 -27.21 -18.21 -14.52
C THR A 415 -27.12 -16.87 -15.24
N LEU A 416 -25.91 -16.35 -15.40
CA LEU A 416 -25.63 -15.31 -16.39
C LEU A 416 -25.60 -15.93 -17.78
N PRO A 417 -26.28 -15.37 -18.79
CA PRO A 417 -26.17 -15.85 -20.17
C PRO A 417 -24.78 -15.48 -20.70
N LEU A 418 -23.98 -16.51 -20.97
CA LEU A 418 -22.77 -16.40 -21.77
C LEU A 418 -23.18 -16.05 -23.21
N GLY A 419 -23.09 -14.77 -23.57
CA GLY A 419 -23.16 -14.34 -24.95
C GLY A 419 -21.95 -14.86 -25.70
N GLN A 420 -22.19 -15.83 -26.57
CA GLN A 420 -21.24 -16.27 -27.57
C GLN A 420 -20.88 -15.08 -28.46
N ARG A 421 -19.63 -14.61 -28.38
CA ARG A 421 -19.04 -13.82 -29.43
C ARG A 421 -18.15 -14.77 -30.24
N GLU A 422 -18.63 -15.16 -31.39
CA GLU A 422 -17.85 -15.78 -32.46
C GLU A 422 -16.71 -14.84 -32.85
N CYS A 423 -15.49 -15.32 -32.67
CA CYS A 423 -14.31 -14.70 -33.23
C CYS A 423 -14.26 -15.07 -34.73
N ALA A 424 -14.63 -14.15 -35.61
CA ALA A 424 -14.43 -14.29 -37.03
C ALA A 424 -12.92 -14.36 -37.34
N ARG A 425 -12.48 -15.55 -37.74
CA ARG A 425 -11.16 -15.75 -38.36
C ARG A 425 -11.23 -15.24 -39.80
N GLU A 426 -10.68 -14.09 -40.10
CA GLU A 426 -10.33 -13.71 -41.45
C GLU A 426 -9.15 -14.56 -41.94
N ARG A 427 -9.42 -15.39 -42.95
CA ARG A 427 -8.40 -16.07 -43.72
C ARG A 427 -7.85 -15.07 -44.75
N VAL A 428 -6.59 -14.72 -44.61
CA VAL A 428 -5.86 -14.08 -45.70
C VAL A 428 -5.44 -15.16 -46.66
N HIS A 429 -6.05 -15.16 -47.86
CA HIS A 429 -5.62 -15.95 -49.01
C HIS A 429 -4.31 -15.36 -49.53
N GLY A 430 -3.29 -16.22 -49.62
CA GLY A 430 -2.11 -15.99 -50.41
C GLY A 430 -2.48 -15.95 -51.91
N GLY A 431 -1.99 -14.96 -52.60
CA GLY A 431 -1.96 -14.87 -54.05
C GLY A 431 -0.51 -14.88 -54.48
N GLU A 432 -0.07 -16.01 -55.05
CA GLU A 432 1.10 -16.12 -55.89
C GLU A 432 0.82 -15.38 -57.23
N GLY A 433 1.84 -14.76 -57.78
CA GLY A 433 1.76 -14.41 -59.19
C GLY A 433 2.69 -13.27 -59.65
N SER A 434 3.83 -13.67 -60.23
CA SER A 434 4.73 -13.00 -61.16
C SER A 434 5.71 -12.00 -60.60
#